data_34f534edb229cec977369e5336be7b54
#
_entry.id   34f534edb229cec977369e5336be7b54
#
_cell.length_a   1.000
_cell.length_b   1.000
_cell.length_c   1.000
_cell.angle_alpha   90.00
_cell.angle_beta   90.00
_cell.angle_gamma   90.00
#
_symmetry.space_group_name_H-M   'P 1'
#
loop_
_entity.id
_entity.type
_entity.pdbx_description
1 polymer ?
#
loop_
_entity_poly.entity_id
_entity_poly.type
_entity_poly.pdbx_seq_one_letter_code
_entity_poly.pdbx_strand_id
1 'polypeptide(L)'
;MITRIKNGNVLIDGVFQKVDLFFDGKTIVSIGTDMPFDRDIDAGGNYVTAGFIDLHCHGGGGADFSDGDREGVIRAAKTHLQHGTTALFPTALSADFAMLEKAIIAIEEAQQSLPMLVGIHLEGPYFSPAQTGAQNGKALRPPLPEEYHTILANHKIARWDYAPELDTDFCFLKALQSAGAVPSAAHTDATCEEMEAAAAQGCRLITHLYSCTSTIRREAGFRIAGVVEAAYLTDEICAELIADGCHLPHSLLRLAYKLKGPDRLVLVTDAMRAAGLEQTGAFDIGGVPCIVEDGVAKLLDRTAFAGSVATSDRLVRTCQAAGIPLADCVKMITQTPARIMGLSHKGRIAVGYDADIVIFDADITIRNVFLQGEQVV
;
A
#
# COMPACT_ATOMS: atom_id res chain seq x y z
N MET A 1 19.93 -2.51 -24.52
CA MET A 1 18.93 -2.39 -25.63
C MET A 1 18.01 -1.24 -25.28
N ILE A 2 18.10 -0.17 -26.07
CA ILE A 2 17.34 1.06 -25.79
C ILE A 2 15.93 0.92 -26.37
N THR A 3 14.93 1.10 -25.52
CA THR A 3 13.52 1.11 -25.90
C THR A 3 12.98 2.53 -25.84
N ARG A 4 12.26 2.95 -26.90
CA ARG A 4 11.50 4.20 -26.94
C ARG A 4 10.01 3.91 -26.70
N ILE A 5 9.36 4.69 -25.85
CA ILE A 5 7.90 4.83 -25.79
C ILE A 5 7.54 6.17 -26.40
N LYS A 6 6.79 6.14 -27.51
CA LYS A 6 6.35 7.33 -28.25
C LYS A 6 4.85 7.57 -28.15
N ASN A 7 4.40 8.75 -28.52
CA ASN A 7 2.98 9.14 -28.59
C ASN A 7 2.25 8.99 -27.26
N GLY A 8 2.94 9.05 -26.12
CA GLY A 8 2.36 8.98 -24.80
C GLY A 8 2.13 10.35 -24.16
N ASN A 9 1.15 10.42 -23.26
CA ASN A 9 1.01 11.52 -22.31
C ASN A 9 1.78 11.14 -21.04
N VAL A 10 3.05 11.53 -20.95
CA VAL A 10 3.97 11.15 -19.87
C VAL A 10 3.79 12.05 -18.67
N LEU A 11 3.60 11.49 -17.47
CA LEU A 11 3.50 12.25 -16.22
C LEU A 11 4.90 12.64 -15.74
N ILE A 12 5.23 13.93 -15.82
CA ILE A 12 6.50 14.50 -15.38
C ILE A 12 6.20 15.65 -14.43
N ASP A 13 6.74 15.57 -13.22
CA ASP A 13 6.59 16.61 -12.18
C ASP A 13 5.15 17.13 -11.99
N GLY A 14 4.20 16.20 -11.99
CA GLY A 14 2.77 16.48 -11.76
C GLY A 14 2.00 16.94 -13.00
N VAL A 15 2.62 17.01 -14.18
CA VAL A 15 1.99 17.46 -15.42
C VAL A 15 2.14 16.40 -16.51
N PHE A 16 1.03 16.11 -17.22
CA PHE A 16 1.07 15.25 -18.39
C PHE A 16 1.61 16.01 -19.62
N GLN A 17 2.66 15.47 -20.23
CA GLN A 17 3.36 16.06 -21.37
C GLN A 17 3.46 15.06 -22.53
N LYS A 18 3.26 15.52 -23.76
CA LYS A 18 3.45 14.71 -24.96
C LYS A 18 4.93 14.70 -25.33
N VAL A 19 5.66 13.73 -24.82
CA VAL A 19 7.09 13.55 -25.05
C VAL A 19 7.42 12.07 -25.22
N ASP A 20 8.51 11.78 -25.90
CA ASP A 20 9.05 10.42 -25.98
C ASP A 20 9.87 10.11 -24.73
N LEU A 21 9.78 8.87 -24.28
CA LEU A 21 10.50 8.33 -23.12
C LEU A 21 11.44 7.21 -23.59
N PHE A 22 12.70 7.25 -23.16
CA PHE A 22 13.70 6.24 -23.51
C PHE A 22 14.25 5.58 -22.25
N PHE A 23 14.40 4.25 -22.30
CA PHE A 23 15.07 3.49 -21.24
C PHE A 23 16.03 2.45 -21.84
N ASP A 24 17.14 2.22 -21.13
CA ASP A 24 18.11 1.17 -21.46
C ASP A 24 18.13 0.13 -20.35
N GLY A 25 17.74 -1.10 -20.70
CA GLY A 25 17.51 -2.14 -19.69
C GLY A 25 16.59 -1.62 -18.59
N LYS A 26 17.09 -1.58 -17.37
CA LYS A 26 16.31 -1.23 -16.16
C LYS A 26 16.17 0.26 -15.88
N THR A 27 16.80 1.15 -16.66
CA THR A 27 16.97 2.56 -16.28
C THR A 27 16.43 3.50 -17.35
N ILE A 28 15.69 4.52 -16.94
CA ILE A 28 15.24 5.62 -17.79
C ILE A 28 16.47 6.49 -18.14
N VAL A 29 16.74 6.67 -19.43
CA VAL A 29 17.97 7.35 -19.90
C VAL A 29 17.70 8.69 -20.59
N SER A 30 16.50 8.92 -21.15
CA SER A 30 16.14 10.20 -21.79
C SER A 30 14.64 10.45 -21.75
N ILE A 31 14.24 11.71 -21.67
CA ILE A 31 12.86 12.20 -21.72
C ILE A 31 12.82 13.40 -22.65
N GLY A 32 12.02 13.33 -23.71
CA GLY A 32 11.80 14.43 -24.67
C GLY A 32 13.00 14.78 -25.56
N THR A 33 14.16 14.18 -25.34
CA THR A 33 15.33 14.36 -26.20
C THR A 33 15.54 13.10 -27.02
N ASP A 34 15.50 13.25 -28.36
CA ASP A 34 15.65 12.12 -29.28
C ASP A 34 17.04 11.50 -29.17
N MET A 35 17.08 10.18 -29.28
CA MET A 35 18.32 9.40 -29.28
C MET A 35 18.13 8.10 -30.08
N PRO A 36 19.22 7.45 -30.55
CA PRO A 36 19.11 6.14 -31.19
C PRO A 36 18.46 5.10 -30.28
N PHE A 37 17.62 4.24 -30.83
CA PHE A 37 16.92 3.20 -30.11
C PHE A 37 16.85 1.90 -30.94
N ASP A 38 16.66 0.78 -30.22
CA ASP A 38 16.59 -0.55 -30.82
C ASP A 38 15.12 -1.05 -30.92
N ARG A 39 14.25 -0.61 -30.03
CA ARG A 39 12.85 -1.02 -29.93
C ARG A 39 11.94 0.19 -29.82
N ASP A 40 10.79 0.14 -30.49
CA ASP A 40 9.78 1.18 -30.51
C ASP A 40 8.44 0.67 -29.98
N ILE A 41 7.84 1.41 -29.06
CA ILE A 41 6.54 1.11 -28.45
C ILE A 41 5.66 2.34 -28.64
N ASP A 42 4.51 2.15 -29.27
CA ASP A 42 3.54 3.23 -29.46
C ASP A 42 2.51 3.23 -28.31
N ALA A 43 2.53 4.25 -27.49
CA ALA A 43 1.56 4.42 -26.42
C ALA A 43 0.17 4.84 -26.93
N GLY A 44 0.01 5.18 -28.23
CA GLY A 44 -1.28 5.44 -28.85
C GLY A 44 -2.08 6.61 -28.24
N GLY A 45 -1.39 7.59 -27.66
CA GLY A 45 -2.04 8.71 -26.96
C GLY A 45 -2.45 8.44 -25.52
N ASN A 46 -2.15 7.25 -25.00
CA ASN A 46 -2.45 6.85 -23.63
C ASN A 46 -1.55 7.57 -22.61
N TYR A 47 -1.92 7.47 -21.33
CA TYR A 47 -1.13 7.98 -20.21
C TYR A 47 0.04 7.05 -19.92
N VAL A 48 1.20 7.64 -19.65
CA VAL A 48 2.44 6.93 -19.29
C VAL A 48 2.91 7.45 -17.94
N THR A 49 3.00 6.57 -16.95
CA THR A 49 3.38 6.94 -15.58
C THR A 49 4.42 5.97 -15.03
N ALA A 50 5.05 6.34 -13.91
CA ALA A 50 5.77 5.35 -13.13
C ALA A 50 4.83 4.23 -12.67
N GLY A 51 5.37 3.05 -12.45
CA GLY A 51 4.63 1.91 -11.94
C GLY A 51 4.05 2.18 -10.56
N PHE A 52 2.90 1.60 -10.28
CA PHE A 52 2.20 1.78 -9.00
C PHE A 52 2.94 1.05 -7.88
N ILE A 53 2.87 1.63 -6.68
CA ILE A 53 3.50 1.13 -5.46
C ILE A 53 2.40 0.89 -4.43
N ASP A 54 2.24 -0.35 -4.02
CA ASP A 54 1.23 -0.74 -3.03
C ASP A 54 1.93 -1.10 -1.70
N LEU A 55 1.66 -0.30 -0.67
CA LEU A 55 2.28 -0.47 0.65
C LEU A 55 1.55 -1.45 1.54
N HIS A 56 0.33 -1.86 1.17
CA HIS A 56 -0.55 -2.66 2.01
C HIS A 56 -1.41 -3.59 1.15
N CYS A 57 -1.08 -4.87 1.14
CA CYS A 57 -1.78 -5.89 0.36
C CYS A 57 -1.59 -7.25 1.02
N HIS A 58 -2.69 -7.96 1.30
CA HIS A 58 -2.68 -9.30 1.93
C HIS A 58 -2.65 -10.43 0.92
N GLY A 59 -3.06 -10.19 -0.33
CA GLY A 59 -3.06 -11.25 -1.32
C GLY A 59 -3.76 -10.90 -2.62
N GLY A 60 -3.97 -11.92 -3.44
CA GLY A 60 -4.63 -11.83 -4.74
C GLY A 60 -4.55 -13.17 -5.48
N GLY A 61 -5.34 -13.34 -6.55
CA GLY A 61 -5.27 -14.55 -7.38
C GLY A 61 -5.48 -15.87 -6.62
N GLY A 62 -6.23 -15.84 -5.52
CA GLY A 62 -6.54 -16.99 -4.68
C GLY A 62 -5.50 -17.30 -3.59
N ALA A 63 -4.47 -16.47 -3.38
CA ALA A 63 -3.43 -16.68 -2.37
C ALA A 63 -3.34 -15.52 -1.40
N ASP A 64 -2.97 -15.81 -0.15
CA ASP A 64 -2.74 -14.86 0.93
C ASP A 64 -1.26 -14.89 1.33
N PHE A 65 -0.66 -13.74 1.57
CA PHE A 65 0.74 -13.66 1.97
C PHE A 65 1.01 -14.26 3.36
N SER A 66 -0.04 -14.39 4.19
CA SER A 66 0.04 -15.06 5.49
C SER A 66 0.00 -16.60 5.42
N ASP A 67 -0.28 -17.20 4.25
CA ASP A 67 -0.35 -18.67 4.09
C ASP A 67 1.02 -19.34 4.32
N GLY A 68 2.12 -18.58 4.19
CA GLY A 68 3.48 -19.12 4.27
C GLY A 68 3.79 -20.08 3.12
N ASP A 69 3.31 -19.76 1.92
CA ASP A 69 3.49 -20.49 0.66
C ASP A 69 4.15 -19.58 -0.38
N ARG A 70 5.42 -19.86 -0.70
CA ARG A 70 6.21 -19.08 -1.67
C ARG A 70 5.52 -18.95 -3.04
N GLU A 71 4.95 -20.02 -3.56
CA GLU A 71 4.29 -20.00 -4.89
C GLU A 71 2.98 -19.21 -4.83
N GLY A 72 2.29 -19.24 -3.70
CA GLY A 72 1.14 -18.39 -3.40
C GLY A 72 1.53 -16.90 -3.42
N VAL A 73 2.63 -16.54 -2.75
CA VAL A 73 3.17 -15.16 -2.75
C VAL A 73 3.45 -14.68 -4.18
N ILE A 74 4.13 -15.49 -4.99
CA ILE A 74 4.44 -15.15 -6.39
C ILE A 74 3.16 -14.98 -7.22
N ARG A 75 2.18 -15.85 -7.03
CA ARG A 75 0.89 -15.78 -7.75
C ARG A 75 0.12 -14.52 -7.39
N ALA A 76 0.00 -14.20 -6.10
CA ALA A 76 -0.67 -12.99 -5.64
C ALA A 76 0.01 -11.74 -6.19
N ALA A 77 1.33 -11.64 -6.09
CA ALA A 77 2.09 -10.50 -6.61
C ALA A 77 1.91 -10.33 -8.13
N LYS A 78 1.96 -11.41 -8.91
CA LYS A 78 1.73 -11.38 -10.37
C LYS A 78 0.31 -10.93 -10.73
N THR A 79 -0.69 -11.21 -9.89
CA THR A 79 -2.04 -10.68 -10.08
C THR A 79 -2.03 -9.16 -10.01
N HIS A 80 -1.40 -8.57 -9.01
CA HIS A 80 -1.29 -7.10 -8.89
C HIS A 80 -0.42 -6.47 -9.98
N LEU A 81 0.61 -7.19 -10.46
CA LEU A 81 1.45 -6.73 -11.56
C LEU A 81 0.65 -6.47 -12.85
N GLN A 82 -0.33 -7.33 -13.15
CA GLN A 82 -1.23 -7.16 -14.31
C GLN A 82 -2.08 -5.88 -14.22
N HIS A 83 -2.24 -5.34 -13.02
CA HIS A 83 -2.99 -4.12 -12.73
C HIS A 83 -2.11 -2.89 -12.43
N GLY A 84 -0.84 -2.95 -12.88
CA GLY A 84 0.09 -1.81 -12.85
C GLY A 84 0.94 -1.69 -11.59
N THR A 85 0.83 -2.60 -10.61
CA THR A 85 1.68 -2.59 -9.41
C THR A 85 3.05 -3.15 -9.73
N THR A 86 4.10 -2.33 -9.71
CA THR A 86 5.50 -2.74 -9.97
C THR A 86 6.36 -2.77 -8.71
N ALA A 87 5.83 -2.26 -7.60
CA ALA A 87 6.45 -2.40 -6.29
C ALA A 87 5.35 -2.73 -5.26
N LEU A 88 5.54 -3.82 -4.53
CA LEU A 88 4.55 -4.36 -3.60
C LEU A 88 5.22 -4.69 -2.28
N PHE A 89 4.53 -4.35 -1.19
CA PHE A 89 4.87 -4.75 0.17
C PHE A 89 3.88 -5.82 0.62
N PRO A 90 4.19 -7.14 0.43
CA PRO A 90 3.36 -8.21 0.95
C PRO A 90 3.11 -8.03 2.44
N THR A 91 1.83 -8.10 2.84
CA THR A 91 1.37 -7.83 4.19
C THR A 91 0.97 -9.12 4.88
N ALA A 92 1.64 -9.46 5.99
CA ALA A 92 1.26 -10.56 6.86
C ALA A 92 0.37 -10.03 8.01
N LEU A 93 -0.74 -10.74 8.26
CA LEU A 93 -1.73 -10.42 9.30
C LEU A 93 -1.28 -10.86 10.69
N SER A 94 -2.00 -10.35 11.71
CA SER A 94 -1.82 -10.76 13.10
C SER A 94 -1.94 -12.27 13.28
N ALA A 95 -0.87 -12.89 13.76
CA ALA A 95 -0.76 -14.32 14.00
C ALA A 95 0.13 -14.61 15.23
N ASP A 96 0.23 -15.87 15.62
CA ASP A 96 1.28 -16.29 16.54
C ASP A 96 2.66 -16.18 15.90
N PHE A 97 3.71 -16.21 16.74
CA PHE A 97 5.07 -16.02 16.31
C PHE A 97 5.50 -16.99 15.19
N ALA A 98 5.17 -18.26 15.31
CA ALA A 98 5.60 -19.28 14.35
C ALA A 98 4.92 -19.11 12.98
N MET A 99 3.66 -18.69 12.97
CA MET A 99 2.95 -18.40 11.72
C MET A 99 3.47 -17.12 11.05
N LEU A 100 3.77 -16.06 11.83
CA LEU A 100 4.39 -14.85 11.30
C LEU A 100 5.76 -15.16 10.68
N GLU A 101 6.61 -15.91 11.40
CA GLU A 101 7.93 -16.29 10.90
C GLU A 101 7.83 -17.11 9.60
N LYS A 102 6.88 -18.04 9.52
CA LYS A 102 6.63 -18.82 8.30
C LYS A 102 6.21 -17.92 7.12
N ALA A 103 5.34 -16.95 7.34
CA ALA A 103 4.92 -16.00 6.32
C ALA A 103 6.09 -15.12 5.85
N ILE A 104 6.88 -14.60 6.78
CA ILE A 104 8.08 -13.80 6.47
C ILE A 104 9.06 -14.60 5.59
N ILE A 105 9.39 -15.84 5.96
CA ILE A 105 10.30 -16.69 5.20
C ILE A 105 9.78 -16.93 3.78
N ALA A 106 8.50 -17.23 3.61
CA ALA A 106 7.90 -17.45 2.28
C ALA A 106 7.99 -16.20 1.40
N ILE A 107 7.79 -15.00 1.99
CA ILE A 107 7.94 -13.73 1.28
C ILE A 107 9.42 -13.50 0.91
N GLU A 108 10.37 -13.70 1.82
CA GLU A 108 11.81 -13.56 1.56
C GLU A 108 12.29 -14.49 0.44
N GLU A 109 11.82 -15.73 0.42
CA GLU A 109 12.11 -16.68 -0.67
C GLU A 109 11.54 -16.21 -2.02
N ALA A 110 10.32 -15.66 -2.04
CA ALA A 110 9.70 -15.12 -3.24
C ALA A 110 10.43 -13.87 -3.76
N GLN A 111 10.93 -12.99 -2.87
CA GLN A 111 11.70 -11.80 -3.21
C GLN A 111 12.96 -12.11 -4.04
N GLN A 112 13.57 -13.28 -3.85
CA GLN A 112 14.75 -13.70 -4.62
C GLN A 112 14.47 -13.85 -6.12
N SER A 113 13.21 -14.09 -6.50
CA SER A 113 12.82 -14.35 -7.89
C SER A 113 11.91 -13.29 -8.50
N LEU A 114 11.33 -12.41 -7.69
CA LEU A 114 10.34 -11.43 -8.15
C LEU A 114 10.68 -10.01 -7.64
N PRO A 115 11.34 -9.17 -8.46
CA PRO A 115 11.89 -7.89 -8.04
C PRO A 115 10.85 -6.83 -7.67
N MET A 116 9.56 -7.06 -7.95
CA MET A 116 8.49 -6.18 -7.49
C MET A 116 8.19 -6.31 -6.00
N LEU A 117 8.64 -7.38 -5.33
CA LEU A 117 8.48 -7.56 -3.88
C LEU A 117 9.59 -6.78 -3.17
N VAL A 118 9.33 -5.52 -2.81
CA VAL A 118 10.38 -4.57 -2.38
C VAL A 118 10.58 -4.48 -0.87
N GLY A 119 9.69 -5.11 -0.08
CA GLY A 119 9.79 -5.12 1.37
C GLY A 119 8.73 -6.00 2.00
N ILE A 120 8.80 -6.23 3.31
CA ILE A 120 7.81 -6.97 4.08
C ILE A 120 7.06 -6.00 4.97
N HIS A 121 5.75 -6.06 4.97
CA HIS A 121 4.87 -5.35 5.88
C HIS A 121 4.26 -6.32 6.88
N LEU A 122 4.36 -6.02 8.17
CA LEU A 122 3.67 -6.75 9.23
C LEU A 122 2.51 -5.89 9.76
N GLU A 123 1.29 -6.34 9.54
CA GLU A 123 0.10 -5.72 10.08
C GLU A 123 -0.29 -6.40 11.40
N GLY A 124 0.26 -5.87 12.50
CA GLY A 124 0.11 -6.43 13.84
C GLY A 124 1.21 -7.43 14.24
N PRO A 125 1.02 -8.16 15.32
CA PRO A 125 -0.20 -8.38 16.13
C PRO A 125 -0.41 -7.38 17.30
N TYR A 126 0.35 -6.33 17.36
CA TYR A 126 0.37 -5.40 18.49
C TYR A 126 -0.73 -4.33 18.35
N PHE A 127 -1.99 -4.79 18.39
CA PHE A 127 -3.19 -4.00 18.13
C PHE A 127 -4.15 -3.92 19.29
N SER A 128 -4.95 -2.84 19.31
CA SER A 128 -6.01 -2.64 20.28
C SER A 128 -7.15 -3.64 20.09
N PRO A 129 -7.55 -4.37 21.13
CA PRO A 129 -8.74 -5.24 21.06
C PRO A 129 -10.04 -4.48 20.75
N ALA A 130 -10.09 -3.16 21.01
CA ALA A 130 -11.24 -2.32 20.69
C ALA A 130 -11.36 -2.05 19.18
N GLN A 131 -10.29 -2.22 18.42
CA GLN A 131 -10.18 -1.93 16.98
C GLN A 131 -9.78 -3.17 16.18
N THR A 132 -10.27 -4.34 16.57
CA THR A 132 -9.89 -5.65 15.99
C THR A 132 -10.16 -5.73 14.47
N GLY A 133 -11.31 -5.21 14.01
CA GLY A 133 -11.70 -5.37 12.59
C GLY A 133 -11.74 -6.83 12.17
N ALA A 134 -11.09 -7.17 11.05
CA ALA A 134 -10.96 -8.52 10.54
C ALA A 134 -9.71 -9.27 11.01
N GLN A 135 -8.94 -8.71 11.94
CA GLN A 135 -7.78 -9.38 12.53
C GLN A 135 -8.22 -10.58 13.39
N ASN A 136 -7.34 -11.57 13.55
CA ASN A 136 -7.57 -12.65 14.49
C ASN A 136 -7.45 -12.13 15.94
N GLY A 137 -8.57 -11.85 16.58
CA GLY A 137 -8.59 -11.27 17.94
C GLY A 137 -7.86 -12.09 19.00
N LYS A 138 -7.62 -13.39 18.78
CA LYS A 138 -6.84 -14.24 19.70
C LYS A 138 -5.33 -14.03 19.58
N ALA A 139 -4.89 -13.47 18.47
CA ALA A 139 -3.47 -13.17 18.23
C ALA A 139 -3.05 -11.81 18.77
N LEU A 140 -4.03 -10.92 19.01
CA LEU A 140 -3.75 -9.54 19.45
C LEU A 140 -3.12 -9.51 20.85
N ARG A 141 -2.08 -8.70 20.99
CA ARG A 141 -1.31 -8.55 22.23
C ARG A 141 -0.52 -7.23 22.23
N PRO A 142 -0.06 -6.74 23.39
CA PRO A 142 0.89 -5.62 23.40
C PRO A 142 2.25 -6.04 22.82
N PRO A 143 3.11 -5.07 22.42
CA PRO A 143 4.46 -5.36 21.96
C PRO A 143 5.26 -6.19 22.97
N LEU A 144 5.80 -7.32 22.52
CA LEU A 144 6.61 -8.23 23.34
C LEU A 144 8.09 -8.13 22.92
N PRO A 145 8.98 -7.61 23.77
CA PRO A 145 10.39 -7.37 23.41
C PRO A 145 11.10 -8.60 22.86
N GLU A 146 10.88 -9.77 23.42
CA GLU A 146 11.48 -11.03 22.96
C GLU A 146 11.02 -11.42 21.54
N GLU A 147 9.77 -11.12 21.17
CA GLU A 147 9.26 -11.41 19.81
C GLU A 147 9.82 -10.43 18.80
N TYR A 148 9.58 -9.11 19.01
CA TYR A 148 9.95 -8.14 17.98
C TYR A 148 11.48 -8.02 17.82
N HIS A 149 12.27 -8.17 18.87
CA HIS A 149 13.72 -8.20 18.72
C HIS A 149 14.19 -9.43 17.95
N THR A 150 13.57 -10.58 18.14
CA THR A 150 13.90 -11.80 17.39
C THR A 150 13.59 -11.62 15.90
N ILE A 151 12.40 -11.10 15.57
CA ILE A 151 12.02 -10.86 14.17
C ILE A 151 12.97 -9.83 13.52
N LEU A 152 13.20 -8.68 14.17
CA LEU A 152 14.04 -7.61 13.61
C LEU A 152 15.52 -7.98 13.51
N ALA A 153 16.00 -8.92 14.33
CA ALA A 153 17.38 -9.43 14.25
C ALA A 153 17.57 -10.42 13.10
N ASN A 154 16.55 -11.18 12.75
CA ASN A 154 16.66 -12.26 11.77
C ASN A 154 16.12 -11.89 10.39
N HIS A 155 15.23 -10.90 10.29
CA HIS A 155 14.48 -10.57 9.07
C HIS A 155 14.52 -9.07 8.78
N LYS A 156 14.50 -8.71 7.49
CA LYS A 156 14.44 -7.32 7.05
C LYS A 156 12.99 -6.88 6.88
N ILE A 157 12.39 -6.40 7.96
CA ILE A 157 11.05 -5.84 7.94
C ILE A 157 11.11 -4.39 7.42
N ALA A 158 10.33 -4.08 6.38
CA ALA A 158 10.31 -2.73 5.82
C ALA A 158 9.33 -1.81 6.56
N ARG A 159 8.23 -2.39 7.07
CA ARG A 159 7.17 -1.65 7.77
C ARG A 159 6.51 -2.57 8.79
N TRP A 160 6.14 -2.00 9.94
CA TRP A 160 5.39 -2.73 10.96
C TRP A 160 4.34 -1.83 11.61
N ASP A 161 3.11 -2.31 11.62
CA ASP A 161 1.95 -1.61 12.15
C ASP A 161 1.70 -1.98 13.61
N TYR A 162 1.31 -0.99 14.42
CA TYR A 162 0.99 -1.20 15.83
C TYR A 162 0.00 -0.14 16.34
N ALA A 163 -0.62 -0.39 17.49
CA ALA A 163 -1.46 0.55 18.21
C ALA A 163 -0.60 1.38 19.19
N PRO A 164 -0.44 2.71 18.97
CA PRO A 164 0.46 3.55 19.77
C PRO A 164 0.17 3.54 21.28
N GLU A 165 -1.10 3.44 21.68
CA GLU A 165 -1.50 3.35 23.08
C GLU A 165 -0.97 2.11 23.81
N LEU A 166 -0.49 1.10 23.07
CA LEU A 166 0.11 -0.11 23.64
C LEU A 166 1.65 -0.02 23.79
N ASP A 167 2.28 1.06 23.29
CA ASP A 167 3.74 1.30 23.33
C ASP A 167 4.04 2.65 24.01
N THR A 168 3.54 2.83 25.23
CA THR A 168 3.56 4.12 25.95
C THR A 168 4.97 4.64 26.28
N ASP A 169 5.97 3.78 26.32
CA ASP A 169 7.39 4.12 26.52
C ASP A 169 8.17 4.25 25.22
N PHE A 170 7.51 4.02 24.07
CA PHE A 170 8.09 4.05 22.73
C PHE A 170 9.24 3.05 22.50
N CYS A 171 9.30 1.97 23.27
CA CYS A 171 10.35 0.98 23.13
C CYS A 171 10.25 0.22 21.82
N PHE A 172 9.04 -0.20 21.42
CA PHE A 172 8.83 -0.86 20.14
C PHE A 172 9.08 0.08 18.97
N LEU A 173 8.53 1.30 19.01
CA LEU A 173 8.77 2.33 17.99
C LEU A 173 10.27 2.57 17.75
N LYS A 174 11.06 2.71 18.82
CA LYS A 174 12.51 2.92 18.72
C LYS A 174 13.23 1.69 18.17
N ALA A 175 12.76 0.49 18.49
CA ALA A 175 13.30 -0.75 17.93
C ALA A 175 13.09 -0.82 16.42
N LEU A 176 11.89 -0.47 15.93
CA LEU A 176 11.58 -0.39 14.49
C LEU A 176 12.51 0.58 13.78
N GLN A 177 12.64 1.80 14.30
CA GLN A 177 13.51 2.82 13.72
C GLN A 177 14.97 2.37 13.68
N SER A 178 15.46 1.74 14.75
CA SER A 178 16.83 1.23 14.83
C SER A 178 17.10 0.12 13.81
N ALA A 179 16.09 -0.66 13.45
CA ALA A 179 16.14 -1.68 12.41
C ALA A 179 15.92 -1.12 10.99
N GLY A 180 15.58 0.18 10.86
CA GLY A 180 15.26 0.81 9.58
C GLY A 180 13.85 0.50 9.06
N ALA A 181 12.97 -0.06 9.90
CA ALA A 181 11.58 -0.29 9.56
C ALA A 181 10.74 0.98 9.78
N VAL A 182 9.74 1.19 8.91
CA VAL A 182 8.79 2.30 9.04
C VAL A 182 7.72 1.92 10.07
N PRO A 183 7.60 2.64 11.22
CA PRO A 183 6.51 2.44 12.15
C PRO A 183 5.23 3.08 11.61
N SER A 184 4.08 2.40 11.73
CA SER A 184 2.78 2.89 11.30
C SER A 184 1.71 2.60 12.35
N ALA A 185 0.81 3.55 12.58
CA ALA A 185 -0.31 3.37 13.50
C ALA A 185 -1.47 2.69 12.80
N ALA A 186 -1.96 1.58 13.37
CA ALA A 186 -3.07 0.80 12.83
C ALA A 186 -3.87 0.12 13.94
N HIS A 187 -5.14 -0.21 13.67
CA HIS A 187 -6.00 -0.94 14.61
C HIS A 187 -5.87 -0.40 16.04
N THR A 188 -6.06 0.90 16.18
CA THR A 188 -5.71 1.68 17.38
C THR A 188 -6.91 2.46 17.92
N ASP A 189 -7.08 2.43 19.23
CA ASP A 189 -8.04 3.27 19.95
C ASP A 189 -7.39 4.49 20.62
N ALA A 190 -6.16 4.82 20.22
CA ALA A 190 -5.41 5.96 20.74
C ALA A 190 -6.20 7.26 20.65
N THR A 191 -6.01 8.14 21.60
CA THR A 191 -6.46 9.53 21.53
C THR A 191 -5.62 10.32 20.55
N CYS A 192 -6.08 11.52 20.19
CA CYS A 192 -5.33 12.46 19.36
C CYS A 192 -3.96 12.74 19.99
N GLU A 193 -3.91 13.00 21.29
CA GLU A 193 -2.70 13.32 22.03
C GLU A 193 -1.70 12.16 22.05
N GLU A 194 -2.18 10.92 22.20
CA GLU A 194 -1.33 9.72 22.13
C GLU A 194 -0.74 9.53 20.73
N MET A 195 -1.55 9.75 19.67
CA MET A 195 -1.05 9.68 18.29
C MET A 195 -0.06 10.81 17.99
N GLU A 196 -0.31 12.04 18.44
CA GLU A 196 0.62 13.16 18.29
C GLU A 196 1.94 12.90 19.02
N ALA A 197 1.89 12.29 20.22
CA ALA A 197 3.09 11.89 20.95
C ALA A 197 3.89 10.83 20.19
N ALA A 198 3.23 9.82 19.62
CA ALA A 198 3.89 8.82 18.78
C ALA A 198 4.48 9.44 17.50
N ALA A 199 3.76 10.39 16.87
CA ALA A 199 4.23 11.10 15.68
C ALA A 199 5.48 11.95 15.97
N ALA A 200 5.54 12.62 17.12
CA ALA A 200 6.72 13.36 17.59
C ALA A 200 7.94 12.45 17.78
N GLN A 201 7.73 11.16 18.09
CA GLN A 201 8.79 10.15 18.17
C GLN A 201 9.09 9.48 16.82
N GLY A 202 8.31 9.79 15.75
CA GLY A 202 8.57 9.35 14.38
C GLY A 202 7.59 8.32 13.80
N CYS A 203 6.51 7.96 14.48
CA CYS A 203 5.39 7.21 13.90
C CYS A 203 4.53 8.17 13.05
N ARG A 204 4.88 8.35 11.79
CA ARG A 204 4.28 9.37 10.90
C ARG A 204 3.46 8.79 9.76
N LEU A 205 3.07 7.54 9.85
CA LEU A 205 2.16 6.90 8.92
C LEU A 205 0.95 6.35 9.69
N ILE A 206 -0.23 6.55 9.15
CA ILE A 206 -1.47 5.93 9.64
C ILE A 206 -1.96 4.99 8.54
N THR A 207 -2.12 3.74 8.89
CA THR A 207 -2.63 2.67 8.05
C THR A 207 -4.13 2.85 7.85
N HIS A 208 -4.62 2.66 6.62
CA HIS A 208 -6.04 2.64 6.21
C HIS A 208 -6.95 3.57 7.04
N LEU A 209 -6.68 4.88 6.98
CA LEU A 209 -7.41 5.91 7.71
C LEU A 209 -8.93 5.72 7.62
N TYR A 210 -9.63 5.81 8.75
CA TYR A 210 -11.05 5.51 9.02
C TYR A 210 -11.38 4.03 9.23
N SER A 211 -10.52 3.09 8.85
CA SER A 211 -10.72 1.68 9.12
C SER A 211 -10.00 1.30 10.42
N CYS A 212 -10.75 0.82 11.43
CA CYS A 212 -10.17 0.42 12.72
C CYS A 212 -9.22 1.47 13.33
N THR A 213 -9.57 2.74 13.18
CA THR A 213 -8.88 3.89 13.78
C THR A 213 -9.88 4.71 14.58
N SER A 214 -9.50 5.15 15.79
CA SER A 214 -10.33 5.99 16.64
C SER A 214 -10.64 7.33 15.98
N THR A 215 -11.82 7.84 16.23
CA THR A 215 -12.30 9.17 15.85
C THR A 215 -13.05 9.81 16.99
N ILE A 216 -13.64 10.97 16.80
CA ILE A 216 -14.37 11.70 17.84
C ILE A 216 -15.36 10.78 18.56
N ARG A 217 -15.14 10.58 19.85
CA ARG A 217 -16.04 9.85 20.73
C ARG A 217 -16.50 10.70 21.91
N ARG A 218 -17.48 10.23 22.64
CA ARG A 218 -17.97 10.90 23.83
C ARG A 218 -17.70 10.05 25.07
N GLU A 219 -17.00 10.64 26.06
CA GLU A 219 -16.76 10.02 27.37
C GLU A 219 -17.26 10.94 28.47
N ALA A 220 -18.13 10.47 29.33
CA ALA A 220 -18.74 11.27 30.40
C ALA A 220 -19.25 12.66 29.98
N GLY A 221 -19.71 12.79 28.71
CA GLY A 221 -20.18 14.04 28.11
C GLY A 221 -19.13 14.86 27.38
N PHE A 222 -17.85 14.64 27.64
CA PHE A 222 -16.75 15.31 26.95
C PHE A 222 -16.51 14.73 25.54
N ARG A 223 -15.93 15.54 24.65
CA ARG A 223 -15.47 15.07 23.34
C ARG A 223 -14.01 14.69 23.44
N ILE A 224 -13.68 13.50 22.99
CA ILE A 224 -12.31 13.01 22.86
C ILE A 224 -12.04 12.88 21.37
N ALA A 225 -10.98 13.51 20.89
CA ALA A 225 -10.49 13.34 19.52
C ALA A 225 -9.67 12.06 19.41
N GLY A 226 -9.65 11.46 18.24
CA GLY A 226 -8.92 10.23 17.99
C GLY A 226 -7.82 10.39 16.95
N VAL A 227 -7.37 9.26 16.42
CA VAL A 227 -6.30 9.16 15.41
C VAL A 227 -6.68 9.84 14.10
N VAL A 228 -7.97 9.80 13.72
CA VAL A 228 -8.43 10.50 12.51
C VAL A 228 -8.22 12.02 12.62
N GLU A 229 -8.52 12.61 13.77
CA GLU A 229 -8.31 14.02 14.02
C GLU A 229 -6.81 14.36 14.06
N ALA A 230 -5.99 13.53 14.71
CA ALA A 230 -4.53 13.68 14.72
C ALA A 230 -3.94 13.67 13.30
N ALA A 231 -4.45 12.78 12.41
CA ALA A 231 -4.03 12.74 11.02
C ALA A 231 -4.20 14.09 10.31
N TYR A 232 -5.27 14.82 10.61
CA TYR A 232 -5.57 16.10 9.99
C TYR A 232 -4.92 17.30 10.66
N LEU A 233 -4.68 17.23 11.96
CA LEU A 233 -4.08 18.31 12.75
C LEU A 233 -2.54 18.36 12.60
N THR A 234 -1.91 17.18 12.44
CA THR A 234 -0.45 17.05 12.40
C THR A 234 0.03 16.94 10.96
N ASP A 235 0.70 17.98 10.50
CA ASP A 235 1.14 18.09 9.11
C ASP A 235 2.10 16.98 8.67
N GLU A 236 2.96 16.50 9.55
CA GLU A 236 3.96 15.47 9.28
C GLU A 236 3.38 14.07 9.10
N ILE A 237 2.17 13.82 9.57
CA ILE A 237 1.51 12.52 9.44
C ILE A 237 1.06 12.32 8.00
N CYS A 238 1.43 11.18 7.42
CA CYS A 238 0.88 10.63 6.19
C CYS A 238 -0.21 9.61 6.53
N ALA A 239 -1.18 9.41 5.63
CA ALA A 239 -2.26 8.46 5.84
C ALA A 239 -2.56 7.63 4.59
N GLU A 240 -2.86 6.36 4.78
CA GLU A 240 -3.33 5.47 3.73
C GLU A 240 -4.84 5.57 3.56
N LEU A 241 -5.30 5.42 2.32
CA LEU A 241 -6.71 5.37 1.97
C LEU A 241 -6.99 4.10 1.14
N ILE A 242 -7.92 3.29 1.58
CA ILE A 242 -8.48 2.19 0.77
C ILE A 242 -9.51 2.79 -0.18
N ALA A 243 -9.07 3.14 -1.38
CA ALA A 243 -9.90 3.83 -2.36
C ALA A 243 -10.61 2.85 -3.31
N ASP A 244 -11.15 1.76 -2.79
CA ASP A 244 -11.81 0.70 -3.56
C ASP A 244 -13.27 1.05 -3.96
N GLY A 245 -13.81 2.18 -3.47
CA GLY A 245 -15.18 2.62 -3.68
C GLY A 245 -16.20 2.00 -2.70
N CYS A 246 -15.73 1.15 -1.77
CA CYS A 246 -16.56 0.51 -0.75
C CYS A 246 -16.17 0.99 0.66
N HIS A 247 -14.89 0.94 1.01
CA HIS A 247 -14.39 1.39 2.32
C HIS A 247 -14.62 2.88 2.54
N LEU A 248 -14.31 3.70 1.54
CA LEU A 248 -14.46 5.15 1.64
C LEU A 248 -15.41 5.68 0.55
N PRO A 249 -16.51 6.35 0.92
CA PRO A 249 -17.31 7.07 -0.04
C PRO A 249 -16.52 8.26 -0.63
N HIS A 250 -16.87 8.68 -1.84
CA HIS A 250 -16.22 9.80 -2.54
C HIS A 250 -16.11 11.08 -1.69
N SER A 251 -17.05 11.30 -0.76
CA SER A 251 -17.02 12.46 0.15
C SER A 251 -15.84 12.41 1.12
N LEU A 252 -15.51 11.23 1.68
CA LEU A 252 -14.36 11.07 2.59
C LEU A 252 -13.04 11.09 1.82
N LEU A 253 -12.96 10.51 0.61
CA LEU A 253 -11.78 10.65 -0.26
C LEU A 253 -11.48 12.12 -0.55
N ARG A 254 -12.51 12.92 -0.91
CA ARG A 254 -12.35 14.37 -1.13
C ARG A 254 -11.98 15.13 0.13
N LEU A 255 -12.53 14.74 1.29
CA LEU A 255 -12.20 15.37 2.57
C LEU A 255 -10.74 15.17 2.91
N ALA A 256 -10.27 13.92 2.85
CA ALA A 256 -8.87 13.59 3.09
C ALA A 256 -7.94 14.33 2.12
N TYR A 257 -8.26 14.29 0.82
CA TYR A 257 -7.49 15.00 -0.20
C TYR A 257 -7.43 16.52 0.04
N LYS A 258 -8.55 17.13 0.42
CA LYS A 258 -8.63 18.57 0.71
C LYS A 258 -7.78 18.97 1.92
N LEU A 259 -7.70 18.11 2.94
CA LEU A 259 -7.02 18.41 4.20
C LEU A 259 -5.52 18.06 4.17
N LYS A 260 -5.15 16.97 3.49
CA LYS A 260 -3.75 16.48 3.48
C LYS A 260 -3.00 16.72 2.18
N GLY A 261 -3.73 16.80 1.06
CA GLY A 261 -3.11 16.87 -0.27
C GLY A 261 -2.41 15.58 -0.70
N PRO A 262 -1.98 15.49 -1.98
CA PRO A 262 -1.43 14.27 -2.56
C PRO A 262 -0.05 13.89 -2.03
N ASP A 263 0.65 14.81 -1.38
CA ASP A 263 1.98 14.57 -0.79
C ASP A 263 1.94 13.78 0.52
N ARG A 264 0.77 13.69 1.16
CA ARG A 264 0.62 13.04 2.47
C ARG A 264 -0.45 11.95 2.49
N LEU A 265 -1.02 11.64 1.33
CA LEU A 265 -1.96 10.52 1.17
C LEU A 265 -1.34 9.44 0.31
N VAL A 266 -1.61 8.20 0.68
CA VAL A 266 -1.20 7.01 -0.06
C VAL A 266 -2.44 6.19 -0.39
N LEU A 267 -2.58 5.76 -1.64
CA LEU A 267 -3.59 4.78 -2.01
C LEU A 267 -3.02 3.38 -1.78
N VAL A 268 -3.75 2.56 -1.06
CA VAL A 268 -3.41 1.16 -0.81
C VAL A 268 -4.58 0.27 -1.17
N THR A 269 -4.29 -0.95 -1.61
CA THR A 269 -5.36 -1.88 -1.97
C THR A 269 -6.00 -2.49 -0.73
N ASP A 270 -5.22 -2.80 0.29
CA ASP A 270 -5.65 -3.67 1.38
C ASP A 270 -6.36 -4.92 0.83
N ALA A 271 -5.83 -5.44 -0.28
CA ALA A 271 -6.46 -6.49 -1.05
C ALA A 271 -6.25 -7.85 -0.39
N MET A 272 -7.34 -8.61 -0.30
CA MET A 272 -7.29 -9.98 0.19
C MET A 272 -7.20 -10.97 -0.97
N ARG A 273 -7.08 -12.28 -0.68
CA ARG A 273 -6.85 -13.35 -1.68
C ARG A 273 -7.82 -13.36 -2.87
N ALA A 274 -9.03 -12.81 -2.74
CA ALA A 274 -10.00 -12.78 -3.83
C ALA A 274 -9.74 -11.65 -4.85
N ALA A 275 -8.79 -10.73 -4.60
CA ALA A 275 -8.46 -9.68 -5.57
C ALA A 275 -7.97 -10.29 -6.90
N GLY A 276 -8.42 -9.69 -8.01
CA GLY A 276 -8.13 -10.19 -9.36
C GLY A 276 -8.92 -11.43 -9.78
N LEU A 277 -9.84 -11.90 -8.94
CA LEU A 277 -10.78 -12.98 -9.28
C LEU A 277 -12.17 -12.37 -9.56
N GLU A 278 -12.89 -12.96 -10.51
CA GLU A 278 -14.33 -12.65 -10.74
C GLU A 278 -15.26 -13.36 -9.75
N GLN A 279 -14.68 -14.16 -8.85
CA GLN A 279 -15.39 -15.05 -7.96
C GLN A 279 -15.94 -14.31 -6.74
N THR A 280 -17.23 -14.57 -6.42
CA THR A 280 -17.90 -14.14 -5.18
C THR A 280 -18.13 -15.34 -4.27
N GLY A 281 -18.51 -15.10 -3.01
CA GLY A 281 -18.84 -16.15 -2.05
C GLY A 281 -17.84 -16.28 -0.90
N ALA A 282 -17.70 -17.48 -0.36
CA ALA A 282 -16.92 -17.74 0.84
C ALA A 282 -15.41 -17.74 0.57
N PHE A 283 -14.69 -17.00 1.40
CA PHE A 283 -13.24 -16.90 1.45
C PHE A 283 -12.77 -16.85 2.92
N ASP A 284 -11.50 -16.63 3.12
CA ASP A 284 -10.90 -16.25 4.39
C ASP A 284 -9.80 -15.19 4.18
N ILE A 285 -9.47 -14.48 5.23
CA ILE A 285 -8.33 -13.58 5.33
C ILE A 285 -7.55 -13.95 6.59
N GLY A 286 -6.29 -14.37 6.45
CA GLY A 286 -5.49 -14.84 7.58
C GLY A 286 -6.20 -15.93 8.41
N GLY A 287 -7.00 -16.81 7.79
CA GLY A 287 -7.80 -17.84 8.47
C GLY A 287 -9.10 -17.34 9.11
N VAL A 288 -9.44 -16.06 9.02
CA VAL A 288 -10.73 -15.52 9.48
C VAL A 288 -11.76 -15.65 8.35
N PRO A 289 -12.86 -16.42 8.52
CA PRO A 289 -13.86 -16.62 7.48
C PRO A 289 -14.54 -15.31 7.08
N CYS A 290 -14.68 -15.08 5.78
CA CYS A 290 -15.35 -13.91 5.21
C CYS A 290 -16.15 -14.28 3.95
N ILE A 291 -16.88 -13.30 3.43
CA ILE A 291 -17.64 -13.43 2.19
C ILE A 291 -17.36 -12.26 1.26
N VAL A 292 -17.14 -12.55 -0.02
CA VAL A 292 -17.04 -11.53 -1.06
C VAL A 292 -18.41 -11.34 -1.68
N GLU A 293 -18.97 -10.15 -1.47
CA GLU A 293 -20.24 -9.69 -2.02
C GLU A 293 -20.20 -8.17 -2.20
N ASP A 294 -21.03 -7.60 -3.06
CA ASP A 294 -21.11 -6.15 -3.34
C ASP A 294 -19.75 -5.51 -3.71
N GLY A 295 -18.82 -6.31 -4.27
CA GLY A 295 -17.50 -5.83 -4.71
C GLY A 295 -16.47 -5.60 -3.59
N VAL A 296 -16.71 -6.17 -2.39
CA VAL A 296 -15.82 -6.09 -1.22
C VAL A 296 -15.90 -7.36 -0.38
N ALA A 297 -14.86 -7.67 0.39
CA ALA A 297 -14.89 -8.74 1.38
C ALA A 297 -15.50 -8.23 2.71
N LYS A 298 -16.35 -9.04 3.34
CA LYS A 298 -17.02 -8.73 4.61
C LYS A 298 -16.87 -9.89 5.58
N LEU A 299 -16.78 -9.60 6.86
CA LEU A 299 -16.96 -10.64 7.89
C LEU A 299 -18.33 -11.32 7.72
N LEU A 300 -18.48 -12.57 8.14
CA LEU A 300 -19.73 -13.33 7.96
C LEU A 300 -20.94 -12.67 8.64
N ASP A 301 -20.73 -11.94 9.73
CA ASP A 301 -21.75 -11.16 10.44
C ASP A 301 -22.01 -9.75 9.87
N ARG A 302 -21.24 -9.33 8.85
CA ARG A 302 -21.30 -8.03 8.17
C ARG A 302 -21.03 -6.84 9.10
N THR A 303 -20.36 -7.04 10.19
CA THR A 303 -20.02 -5.95 11.12
C THR A 303 -18.80 -5.14 10.68
N ALA A 304 -17.92 -5.73 9.85
CA ALA A 304 -16.74 -5.06 9.28
C ALA A 304 -16.40 -5.62 7.89
N PHE A 305 -15.65 -4.84 7.13
CA PHE A 305 -14.98 -5.33 5.93
C PHE A 305 -13.77 -6.21 6.32
N ALA A 306 -13.41 -7.12 5.44
CA ALA A 306 -12.31 -8.08 5.60
C ALA A 306 -11.28 -7.87 4.48
N GLY A 307 -10.73 -6.66 4.41
CA GLY A 307 -9.92 -6.19 3.31
C GLY A 307 -10.75 -5.89 2.06
N SER A 308 -10.08 -5.51 0.98
CA SER A 308 -10.70 -5.23 -0.31
C SER A 308 -10.50 -6.36 -1.30
N VAL A 309 -11.17 -6.27 -2.45
CA VAL A 309 -10.89 -7.06 -3.66
C VAL A 309 -10.39 -6.17 -4.81
N ALA A 310 -9.93 -4.95 -4.48
CA ALA A 310 -9.47 -3.98 -5.44
C ALA A 310 -8.03 -4.24 -5.88
N THR A 311 -7.72 -3.78 -7.08
CA THR A 311 -6.38 -3.68 -7.63
C THR A 311 -6.01 -2.20 -7.79
N SER A 312 -4.73 -1.88 -7.96
CA SER A 312 -4.23 -0.50 -7.97
C SER A 312 -4.90 0.41 -9.00
N ASP A 313 -5.21 -0.09 -10.19
CA ASP A 313 -5.95 0.64 -11.22
C ASP A 313 -7.36 1.05 -10.78
N ARG A 314 -8.05 0.19 -10.00
CA ARG A 314 -9.36 0.52 -9.42
C ARG A 314 -9.26 1.68 -8.43
N LEU A 315 -8.19 1.76 -7.62
CA LEU A 315 -7.97 2.85 -6.66
C LEU A 315 -7.85 4.20 -7.38
N VAL A 316 -7.04 4.24 -8.45
CA VAL A 316 -6.86 5.45 -9.27
C VAL A 316 -8.17 5.88 -9.91
N ARG A 317 -8.93 4.92 -10.48
CA ARG A 317 -10.26 5.14 -11.08
C ARG A 317 -11.25 5.73 -10.08
N THR A 318 -11.31 5.16 -8.88
CA THR A 318 -12.21 5.61 -7.81
C THR A 318 -11.87 7.03 -7.35
N CYS A 319 -10.59 7.34 -7.15
CA CYS A 319 -10.17 8.69 -6.78
C CYS A 319 -10.47 9.72 -7.86
N GLN A 320 -10.24 9.38 -9.14
CA GLN A 320 -10.58 10.25 -10.26
C GLN A 320 -12.10 10.48 -10.33
N ALA A 321 -12.91 9.42 -10.15
CA ALA A 321 -14.37 9.52 -10.11
C ALA A 321 -14.87 10.35 -8.91
N ALA A 322 -14.12 10.40 -7.81
CA ALA A 322 -14.38 11.30 -6.69
C ALA A 322 -14.07 12.77 -6.99
N GLY A 323 -13.47 13.08 -8.15
CA GLY A 323 -13.13 14.44 -8.58
C GLY A 323 -11.72 14.88 -8.18
N ILE A 324 -10.83 13.97 -7.80
CA ILE A 324 -9.42 14.25 -7.56
C ILE A 324 -8.69 14.25 -8.91
N PRO A 325 -7.80 15.23 -9.18
CA PRO A 325 -7.04 15.29 -10.43
C PRO A 325 -6.23 14.01 -10.69
N LEU A 326 -6.25 13.48 -11.92
CA LEU A 326 -5.57 12.23 -12.27
C LEU A 326 -4.07 12.23 -11.89
N ALA A 327 -3.37 13.34 -12.12
CA ALA A 327 -1.95 13.47 -11.74
C ALA A 327 -1.73 13.28 -10.24
N ASP A 328 -2.64 13.78 -9.41
CA ASP A 328 -2.59 13.63 -7.96
C ASP A 328 -2.99 12.22 -7.52
N CYS A 329 -3.98 11.59 -8.18
CA CYS A 329 -4.30 10.17 -7.95
C CYS A 329 -3.07 9.29 -8.21
N VAL A 330 -2.38 9.51 -9.33
CA VAL A 330 -1.15 8.79 -9.66
C VAL A 330 -0.04 9.09 -8.65
N LYS A 331 0.12 10.35 -8.23
CA LYS A 331 1.12 10.74 -7.21
C LYS A 331 0.91 9.99 -5.90
N MET A 332 -0.33 9.84 -5.45
CA MET A 332 -0.69 9.13 -4.21
C MET A 332 -0.40 7.62 -4.26
N ILE A 333 -0.24 7.03 -5.44
CA ILE A 333 0.09 5.60 -5.60
C ILE A 333 1.49 5.36 -6.18
N THR A 334 2.30 6.41 -6.38
CA THR A 334 3.65 6.32 -6.95
C THR A 334 4.66 7.09 -6.11
N GLN A 335 4.73 8.42 -6.24
CA GLN A 335 5.75 9.26 -5.60
C GLN A 335 5.63 9.29 -4.09
N THR A 336 4.40 9.41 -3.57
CA THR A 336 4.17 9.53 -2.12
C THR A 336 4.56 8.26 -1.39
N PRO A 337 4.11 7.04 -1.78
CA PRO A 337 4.58 5.80 -1.16
C PRO A 337 6.08 5.58 -1.34
N ALA A 338 6.65 5.89 -2.52
CA ALA A 338 8.10 5.78 -2.75
C ALA A 338 8.90 6.63 -1.74
N ARG A 339 8.47 7.86 -1.51
CA ARG A 339 9.12 8.77 -0.54
C ARG A 339 9.02 8.25 0.88
N ILE A 340 7.85 7.77 1.30
CA ILE A 340 7.62 7.25 2.67
C ILE A 340 8.52 6.04 2.93
N MET A 341 8.63 5.14 1.96
CA MET A 341 9.41 3.91 2.10
C MET A 341 10.88 4.06 1.68
N GLY A 342 11.33 5.26 1.33
CA GLY A 342 12.73 5.50 0.94
C GLY A 342 13.16 4.85 -0.37
N LEU A 343 12.24 4.60 -1.30
CA LEU A 343 12.53 4.00 -2.61
C LEU A 343 13.06 5.08 -3.58
N SER A 344 14.35 5.38 -3.52
CA SER A 344 14.98 6.53 -4.16
C SER A 344 14.93 6.53 -5.70
N HIS A 345 14.78 5.36 -6.33
CA HIS A 345 14.77 5.22 -7.79
C HIS A 345 13.40 4.80 -8.36
N LYS A 346 12.33 4.85 -7.55
CA LYS A 346 10.96 4.46 -7.96
C LYS A 346 9.97 5.61 -7.78
N GLY A 347 8.79 5.44 -8.39
CA GLY A 347 7.66 6.33 -8.23
C GLY A 347 7.69 7.61 -9.08
N ARG A 348 8.68 7.78 -9.96
CA ARG A 348 8.78 8.92 -10.89
C ARG A 348 9.25 8.48 -12.26
N ILE A 349 8.77 9.18 -13.30
CA ILE A 349 9.43 9.19 -14.60
C ILE A 349 10.50 10.29 -14.58
N ALA A 350 11.75 9.86 -14.38
CA ALA A 350 12.91 10.75 -14.35
C ALA A 350 14.16 10.00 -14.83
N VAL A 351 15.12 10.71 -15.43
CA VAL A 351 16.39 10.11 -15.86
C VAL A 351 17.14 9.56 -14.64
N GLY A 352 17.63 8.32 -14.75
CA GLY A 352 18.30 7.60 -13.69
C GLY A 352 17.36 6.79 -12.77
N TYR A 353 16.03 6.90 -12.96
CA TYR A 353 15.04 6.09 -12.25
C TYR A 353 14.83 4.73 -12.93
N ASP A 354 14.26 3.80 -12.18
CA ASP A 354 13.92 2.48 -12.68
C ASP A 354 12.90 2.60 -13.83
N ALA A 355 13.06 1.79 -14.86
CA ALA A 355 12.09 1.65 -15.94
C ALA A 355 10.91 0.74 -15.49
N ASP A 356 10.30 1.11 -14.39
CA ASP A 356 9.02 0.61 -13.90
C ASP A 356 7.94 1.56 -14.42
N ILE A 357 7.24 1.16 -15.47
CA ILE A 357 6.38 2.04 -16.26
C ILE A 357 5.02 1.37 -16.47
N VAL A 358 3.98 2.16 -16.35
CA VAL A 358 2.60 1.74 -16.64
C VAL A 358 2.02 2.64 -17.73
N ILE A 359 1.41 2.00 -18.74
CA ILE A 359 0.64 2.67 -19.78
C ILE A 359 -0.84 2.27 -19.59
N PHE A 360 -1.71 3.26 -19.49
CA PHE A 360 -3.16 3.06 -19.35
C PHE A 360 -3.97 4.10 -20.15
N ASP A 361 -5.18 3.74 -20.50
CA ASP A 361 -6.08 4.60 -21.27
C ASP A 361 -6.88 5.58 -20.38
N ALA A 362 -7.82 6.32 -21.00
CA ALA A 362 -8.63 7.31 -20.31
C ALA A 362 -9.56 6.69 -19.23
N ASP A 363 -9.92 5.42 -19.36
CA ASP A 363 -10.71 4.66 -18.39
C ASP A 363 -9.84 3.97 -17.33
N ILE A 364 -8.53 4.24 -17.35
CA ILE A 364 -7.53 3.63 -16.46
C ILE A 364 -7.49 2.09 -16.61
N THR A 365 -7.71 1.62 -17.83
CA THR A 365 -7.46 0.22 -18.20
C THR A 365 -5.98 0.07 -18.52
N ILE A 366 -5.31 -0.83 -17.81
CA ILE A 366 -3.87 -1.10 -18.02
C ILE A 366 -3.67 -1.69 -19.42
N ARG A 367 -2.77 -1.11 -20.18
CA ARG A 367 -2.41 -1.53 -21.55
C ARG A 367 -1.04 -2.18 -21.62
N ASN A 368 -0.07 -1.64 -20.87
CA ASN A 368 1.27 -2.21 -20.77
C ASN A 368 1.82 -1.94 -19.37
N VAL A 369 2.59 -2.89 -18.88
CA VAL A 369 3.40 -2.77 -17.67
C VAL A 369 4.83 -3.18 -17.99
N PHE A 370 5.76 -2.33 -17.60
CA PHE A 370 7.20 -2.63 -17.63
C PHE A 370 7.70 -2.73 -16.19
N LEU A 371 8.36 -3.83 -15.89
CA LEU A 371 9.04 -4.07 -14.63
C LEU A 371 10.53 -4.17 -14.90
N GLN A 372 11.31 -3.22 -14.38
CA GLN A 372 12.75 -3.11 -14.65
C GLN A 372 13.07 -3.15 -16.16
N GLY A 373 12.26 -2.46 -16.97
CA GLY A 373 12.41 -2.37 -18.43
C GLY A 373 11.94 -3.58 -19.23
N GLU A 374 11.53 -4.66 -18.58
CA GLU A 374 10.92 -5.82 -19.23
C GLU A 374 9.40 -5.64 -19.33
N GLN A 375 8.84 -5.79 -20.51
CA GLN A 375 7.40 -5.76 -20.69
C GLN A 375 6.79 -7.04 -20.17
N VAL A 376 5.92 -6.91 -19.17
CA VAL A 376 5.29 -8.04 -18.47
C VAL A 376 3.77 -8.12 -18.69
N VAL A 377 3.19 -7.02 -19.24
CA VAL A 377 1.78 -6.93 -19.68
C VAL A 377 1.73 -6.19 -21.01
#